data_a02b27e061bcfd87b8bfcf9581b3be50
#
_entry.id   a02b27e061bcfd87b8bfcf9581b3be50
#
_cell.length_a   1.000
_cell.length_b   1.000
_cell.length_c   1.000
_cell.angle_alpha   90.00
_cell.angle_beta   90.00
_cell.angle_gamma   90.00
#
_symmetry.space_group_name_H-M   'P 1'
#
loop_
_entity.id
_entity.type
_entity.pdbx_description
1 polymer ?
#
loop_
_entity_poly.entity_id
_entity_poly.type
_entity_poly.pdbx_seq_one_letter_code
_entity_poly.pdbx_strand_id
1 'polypeptide(L)'
;TEPNQVEVEKALQEFAKKVNLAKQTSRRTEFIFYYSGHSDENALLLGEESFGYSQLKSAINSVPSDVHVVMLDSCFSGNFIRAKGGTRQKSFLVDESSIVSGHAYLSSSSESEASQESDLIQSSFFTHALITGLRGAADSSGDNKVSLNELYHYAFNETLSQTEQSTIGTQHPSFDITLVGSGDLVLSDISTAESILVLNSDLQGKIYIRNEDSGILVSEIKKSAGNSIPLALPSGNYKVTMIQENQTLEANAKLKSGRSVSLVAKKFKKVDTTDTRTRGGTFIPKKQPSSQE
;
A
#
# COMPACT_ATOMS: atom_id res chain seq x y z
N THR A 1 -22.36 -1.12 -8.19
CA THR A 1 -22.73 0.25 -8.59
C THR A 1 -21.64 1.17 -8.10
N GLU A 2 -21.09 2.00 -8.98
CA GLU A 2 -20.15 3.04 -8.61
C GLU A 2 -20.85 4.05 -7.69
N PRO A 3 -20.25 4.48 -6.57
CA PRO A 3 -20.87 5.44 -5.67
C PRO A 3 -20.93 6.82 -6.33
N ASN A 4 -21.98 7.57 -6.07
CA ASN A 4 -22.08 8.98 -6.44
C ASN A 4 -21.68 9.90 -5.27
N GLN A 5 -21.55 11.22 -5.53
CA GLN A 5 -21.14 12.18 -4.51
C GLN A 5 -22.05 12.13 -3.27
N VAL A 6 -23.37 12.05 -3.45
CA VAL A 6 -24.35 12.05 -2.35
C VAL A 6 -24.18 10.83 -1.46
N GLU A 7 -23.89 9.66 -2.04
CA GLU A 7 -23.64 8.43 -1.28
C GLU A 7 -22.36 8.52 -0.48
N VAL A 8 -21.29 9.11 -1.04
CA VAL A 8 -20.04 9.34 -0.30
C VAL A 8 -20.25 10.32 0.86
N GLU A 9 -20.90 11.45 0.63
CA GLU A 9 -21.23 12.43 1.67
C GLU A 9 -22.09 11.82 2.79
N LYS A 10 -23.10 11.01 2.43
CA LYS A 10 -23.92 10.29 3.39
C LYS A 10 -23.09 9.30 4.23
N ALA A 11 -22.19 8.54 3.59
CA ALA A 11 -21.29 7.64 4.30
C ALA A 11 -20.39 8.41 5.28
N LEU A 12 -19.82 9.54 4.87
CA LEU A 12 -19.02 10.41 5.75
C LEU A 12 -19.83 10.92 6.96
N GLN A 13 -21.08 11.31 6.77
CA GLN A 13 -21.98 11.71 7.85
C GLN A 13 -22.27 10.56 8.82
N GLU A 14 -22.44 9.34 8.31
CA GLU A 14 -22.62 8.15 9.15
C GLU A 14 -21.35 7.84 9.95
N PHE A 15 -20.16 7.96 9.33
CA PHE A 15 -18.89 7.84 10.03
C PHE A 15 -18.72 8.90 11.10
N ALA A 16 -19.11 10.16 10.83
CA ALA A 16 -19.07 11.23 11.83
C ALA A 16 -19.89 10.88 13.09
N LYS A 17 -21.06 10.26 12.92
CA LYS A 17 -21.87 9.78 14.06
C LYS A 17 -21.14 8.67 14.85
N LYS A 18 -20.53 7.71 14.14
CA LYS A 18 -19.77 6.62 14.78
C LYS A 18 -18.55 7.16 15.54
N VAL A 19 -17.81 8.12 14.96
CA VAL A 19 -16.65 8.75 15.61
C VAL A 19 -17.08 9.51 16.85
N ASN A 20 -18.17 10.30 16.80
CA ASN A 20 -18.71 10.98 17.99
C ASN A 20 -19.08 10.01 19.12
N LEU A 21 -19.63 8.84 18.78
CA LEU A 21 -19.93 7.81 19.78
C LEU A 21 -18.64 7.20 20.35
N ALA A 22 -17.67 6.88 19.50
CA ALA A 22 -16.38 6.32 19.90
C ALA A 22 -15.61 7.26 20.83
N LYS A 23 -15.63 8.57 20.57
CA LYS A 23 -14.97 9.59 21.44
C LYS A 23 -15.47 9.61 22.88
N GLN A 24 -16.65 9.07 23.15
CA GLN A 24 -17.15 8.97 24.52
C GLN A 24 -16.39 7.92 25.36
N THR A 25 -15.78 6.94 24.71
CA THR A 25 -15.11 5.81 25.36
C THR A 25 -13.65 5.63 24.96
N SER A 26 -13.22 6.22 23.85
CA SER A 26 -11.87 6.08 23.30
C SER A 26 -11.03 7.33 23.55
N ARG A 27 -9.74 7.13 23.83
CA ARG A 27 -8.80 8.24 24.04
C ARG A 27 -8.41 8.94 22.73
N ARG A 28 -8.40 8.21 21.61
CA ARG A 28 -8.05 8.71 20.28
C ARG A 28 -8.90 8.02 19.23
N THR A 29 -9.29 8.76 18.20
CA THR A 29 -10.02 8.28 17.05
C THR A 29 -9.25 8.60 15.77
N GLU A 30 -9.14 7.61 14.89
CA GLU A 30 -8.50 7.73 13.59
C GLU A 30 -9.54 7.46 12.51
N PHE A 31 -9.59 8.32 11.51
CA PHE A 31 -10.44 8.16 10.34
C PHE A 31 -9.56 7.96 9.12
N ILE A 32 -9.72 6.82 8.44
CA ILE A 32 -8.99 6.48 7.23
C ILE A 32 -9.95 6.55 6.05
N PHE A 33 -9.61 7.36 5.05
CA PHE A 33 -10.29 7.42 3.77
C PHE A 33 -9.35 6.93 2.67
N TYR A 34 -9.79 5.92 1.93
CA TYR A 34 -9.07 5.40 0.79
C TYR A 34 -9.95 5.48 -0.45
N TYR A 35 -9.38 5.95 -1.55
CA TYR A 35 -10.00 5.95 -2.86
C TYR A 35 -9.02 5.39 -3.90
N SER A 36 -9.52 4.51 -4.77
CA SER A 36 -8.82 4.05 -5.96
C SER A 36 -9.80 4.16 -7.14
N GLY A 37 -9.41 4.88 -8.18
CA GLY A 37 -10.27 5.12 -9.32
C GLY A 37 -9.77 6.26 -10.20
N HIS A 38 -10.69 6.85 -10.95
CA HIS A 38 -10.36 7.93 -11.88
C HIS A 38 -10.45 9.30 -11.20
N SER A 39 -9.60 10.21 -11.62
CA SER A 39 -9.67 11.62 -11.24
C SER A 39 -9.10 12.50 -12.34
N ASP A 40 -9.45 13.78 -12.28
CA ASP A 40 -8.83 14.84 -13.05
C ASP A 40 -8.09 15.82 -12.13
N GLU A 41 -7.66 16.95 -12.67
CA GLU A 41 -6.90 17.96 -11.92
C GLU A 41 -7.68 18.59 -10.75
N ASN A 42 -9.00 18.46 -10.70
CA ASN A 42 -9.87 19.19 -9.77
C ASN A 42 -10.76 18.30 -8.92
N ALA A 43 -10.98 17.04 -9.33
CA ALA A 43 -12.02 16.20 -8.75
C ALA A 43 -11.72 14.70 -8.86
N LEU A 44 -12.31 13.91 -7.95
CA LEU A 44 -12.52 12.48 -8.15
C LEU A 44 -13.68 12.28 -9.14
N LEU A 45 -13.52 11.30 -10.03
CA LEU A 45 -14.58 10.93 -10.98
C LEU A 45 -15.35 9.72 -10.44
N LEU A 46 -16.62 9.92 -10.15
CA LEU A 46 -17.51 8.91 -9.56
C LEU A 46 -18.58 8.51 -10.62
N GLY A 47 -18.18 7.64 -11.54
CA GLY A 47 -19.02 7.35 -12.71
C GLY A 47 -19.16 8.57 -13.61
N GLU A 48 -20.41 9.05 -13.80
CA GLU A 48 -20.70 10.27 -14.60
C GLU A 48 -20.61 11.56 -13.78
N GLU A 49 -20.43 11.47 -12.46
CA GLU A 49 -20.35 12.62 -11.56
C GLU A 49 -18.90 12.91 -11.17
N SER A 50 -18.64 14.14 -10.73
CA SER A 50 -17.35 14.55 -10.18
C SER A 50 -17.49 15.07 -8.76
N PHE A 51 -16.55 14.70 -7.89
CA PHE A 51 -16.49 15.21 -6.52
C PHE A 51 -15.26 16.09 -6.36
N GLY A 52 -15.45 17.40 -6.38
CA GLY A 52 -14.37 18.37 -6.32
C GLY A 52 -13.49 18.22 -5.09
N TYR A 53 -12.17 18.33 -5.24
CA TYR A 53 -11.20 18.13 -4.15
C TYR A 53 -11.43 19.02 -2.93
N SER A 54 -11.83 20.28 -3.14
CA SER A 54 -12.14 21.18 -2.02
C SER A 54 -13.39 20.74 -1.26
N GLN A 55 -14.42 20.25 -1.95
CA GLN A 55 -15.62 19.71 -1.33
C GLN A 55 -15.33 18.42 -0.58
N LEU A 56 -14.60 17.49 -1.21
CA LEU A 56 -14.17 16.23 -0.59
C LEU A 56 -13.37 16.50 0.69
N LYS A 57 -12.39 17.42 0.62
CA LYS A 57 -11.58 17.80 1.77
C LYS A 57 -12.42 18.38 2.91
N SER A 58 -13.40 19.22 2.58
CA SER A 58 -14.36 19.76 3.56
C SER A 58 -15.23 18.67 4.17
N ALA A 59 -15.73 17.74 3.36
CA ALA A 59 -16.55 16.63 3.81
C ALA A 59 -15.77 15.66 4.71
N ILE A 60 -14.51 15.32 4.37
CA ILE A 60 -13.63 14.51 5.21
C ILE A 60 -13.35 15.22 6.54
N ASN A 61 -13.04 16.51 6.51
CA ASN A 61 -12.74 17.29 7.72
C ASN A 61 -13.97 17.49 8.62
N SER A 62 -15.18 17.27 8.13
CA SER A 62 -16.41 17.27 8.94
C SER A 62 -16.54 16.04 9.84
N VAL A 63 -15.80 14.97 9.58
CA VAL A 63 -15.73 13.80 10.46
C VAL A 63 -14.89 14.20 11.70
N PRO A 64 -15.42 14.17 12.91
CA PRO A 64 -14.75 14.73 14.09
C PRO A 64 -13.71 13.77 14.69
N SER A 65 -12.86 13.15 13.87
CA SER A 65 -11.76 12.31 14.34
C SER A 65 -10.56 13.16 14.79
N ASP A 66 -9.70 12.58 15.61
CA ASP A 66 -8.47 13.25 16.05
C ASP A 66 -7.42 13.24 14.94
N VAL A 67 -7.38 12.17 14.16
CA VAL A 67 -6.50 12.01 13.01
C VAL A 67 -7.29 11.64 11.77
N HIS A 68 -6.97 12.30 10.65
CA HIS A 68 -7.47 11.94 9.31
C HIS A 68 -6.31 11.43 8.48
N VAL A 69 -6.41 10.21 7.98
CA VAL A 69 -5.49 9.63 6.99
C VAL A 69 -6.25 9.47 5.68
N VAL A 70 -5.81 10.15 4.64
CA VAL A 70 -6.44 10.11 3.31
C VAL A 70 -5.43 9.56 2.31
N MET A 71 -5.78 8.49 1.63
CA MET A 71 -4.96 7.84 0.62
C MET A 71 -5.72 7.86 -0.70
N LEU A 72 -5.20 8.56 -1.70
CA LEU A 72 -5.80 8.67 -3.03
C LEU A 72 -4.93 7.99 -4.07
N ASP A 73 -5.46 6.97 -4.68
CA ASP A 73 -4.85 6.24 -5.77
C ASP A 73 -5.59 6.55 -7.08
N SER A 74 -5.18 7.64 -7.70
CA SER A 74 -5.77 8.13 -8.93
C SER A 74 -4.84 9.10 -9.65
N CYS A 75 -5.08 9.33 -10.95
CA CYS A 75 -4.31 10.31 -11.72
C CYS A 75 -4.45 11.71 -11.13
N PHE A 76 -3.39 12.54 -11.21
CA PHE A 76 -3.41 13.94 -10.74
C PHE A 76 -3.84 14.13 -9.28
N SER A 77 -3.85 13.06 -8.48
CA SER A 77 -4.32 13.10 -7.09
C SER A 77 -3.45 13.99 -6.18
N GLY A 78 -2.23 14.33 -6.59
CA GLY A 78 -1.38 15.34 -5.95
C GLY A 78 -2.06 16.72 -5.84
N ASN A 79 -2.97 17.06 -6.73
CA ASN A 79 -3.75 18.29 -6.66
C ASN A 79 -4.68 18.36 -5.44
N PHE A 80 -5.16 17.22 -4.92
CA PHE A 80 -5.90 17.16 -3.66
C PHE A 80 -5.08 17.71 -2.48
N ILE A 81 -3.80 17.38 -2.44
CA ILE A 81 -2.89 17.85 -1.38
C ILE A 81 -2.82 19.38 -1.37
N ARG A 82 -2.77 20.01 -2.54
CA ARG A 82 -2.70 21.48 -2.69
C ARG A 82 -4.04 22.19 -2.54
N ALA A 83 -5.16 21.49 -2.69
CA ALA A 83 -6.47 22.11 -2.56
C ALA A 83 -6.60 22.85 -1.22
N LYS A 84 -6.80 24.18 -1.28
CA LYS A 84 -6.92 25.02 -0.09
C LYS A 84 -8.20 24.67 0.65
N GLY A 85 -8.08 24.06 1.81
CA GLY A 85 -9.21 23.70 2.66
C GLY A 85 -8.71 23.30 4.04
N GLY A 86 -8.43 24.26 4.91
CA GLY A 86 -8.05 24.02 6.31
C GLY A 86 -7.43 25.26 6.93
N THR A 87 -7.98 25.72 8.01
CA THR A 87 -7.37 26.75 8.88
C THR A 87 -6.20 26.11 9.62
N ARG A 88 -4.98 26.64 9.44
CA ARG A 88 -3.85 26.32 10.31
C ARG A 88 -4.23 26.64 11.75
N GLN A 89 -4.50 25.63 12.55
CA GLN A 89 -4.52 25.82 14.00
C GLN A 89 -3.09 25.92 14.50
N LYS A 90 -2.80 26.97 15.27
CA LYS A 90 -1.52 27.13 15.97
C LYS A 90 -1.42 26.01 17.00
N SER A 91 -0.31 25.26 16.96
CA SER A 91 0.03 24.27 17.98
C SER A 91 0.23 24.96 19.32
N PHE A 92 -0.63 24.65 20.28
CA PHE A 92 -0.37 24.89 21.69
C PHE A 92 0.41 23.70 22.24
N LEU A 93 1.43 23.98 23.04
CA LEU A 93 2.13 23.00 23.86
C LEU A 93 1.11 22.25 24.70
N VAL A 94 0.89 20.97 24.42
CA VAL A 94 0.03 20.09 25.19
C VAL A 94 0.89 19.00 25.82
N ASP A 95 0.63 18.81 27.10
CA ASP A 95 1.19 17.86 28.02
C ASP A 95 1.38 16.42 27.47
N GLU A 96 2.37 15.73 28.02
CA GLU A 96 3.04 14.50 27.56
C GLU A 96 2.21 13.22 27.47
N SER A 97 0.94 13.25 27.19
CA SER A 97 0.19 12.03 26.86
C SER A 97 -0.14 11.98 25.36
N SER A 98 0.71 11.33 24.59
CA SER A 98 0.57 10.77 23.23
C SER A 98 -0.77 11.00 22.48
N ILE A 99 -1.24 12.24 22.38
CA ILE A 99 -2.39 12.59 21.55
C ILE A 99 -1.86 13.13 20.24
N VAL A 100 -1.71 12.26 19.26
CA VAL A 100 -1.46 12.68 17.88
C VAL A 100 -2.78 13.18 17.31
N SER A 101 -2.79 14.37 16.76
CA SER A 101 -3.94 14.95 16.05
C SER A 101 -3.50 15.63 14.77
N GLY A 102 -4.38 15.69 13.77
CA GLY A 102 -4.08 16.34 12.51
C GLY A 102 -4.48 15.52 11.27
N HIS A 103 -3.74 15.70 10.19
CA HIS A 103 -4.02 14.98 8.95
C HIS A 103 -2.77 14.46 8.28
N ALA A 104 -2.94 13.38 7.51
CA ALA A 104 -1.97 12.83 6.59
C ALA A 104 -2.67 12.56 5.26
N TYR A 105 -2.26 13.23 4.21
CA TYR A 105 -2.74 13.04 2.85
C TYR A 105 -1.64 12.38 2.03
N LEU A 106 -1.92 11.21 1.50
CA LEU A 106 -1.04 10.45 0.61
C LEU A 106 -1.69 10.33 -0.75
N SER A 107 -0.92 10.54 -1.79
CA SER A 107 -1.36 10.51 -3.17
C SER A 107 -0.46 9.59 -3.98
N SER A 108 -1.04 8.80 -4.87
CA SER A 108 -0.30 7.87 -5.73
C SER A 108 0.60 8.56 -6.75
N SER A 109 0.27 9.80 -7.12
CA SER A 109 1.00 10.54 -8.16
C SER A 109 1.15 12.01 -7.79
N SER A 110 2.09 12.69 -8.43
CA SER A 110 2.20 14.15 -8.38
C SER A 110 1.05 14.83 -9.15
N GLU A 111 1.06 16.15 -9.17
CA GLU A 111 -0.01 16.96 -9.75
C GLU A 111 -0.21 16.77 -11.26
N SER A 112 0.84 16.36 -11.96
CA SER A 112 0.88 16.25 -13.42
C SER A 112 1.10 14.82 -13.91
N GLU A 113 1.07 13.84 -13.03
CA GLU A 113 1.37 12.44 -13.35
C GLU A 113 0.14 11.54 -13.31
N ALA A 114 0.15 10.53 -14.17
CA ALA A 114 -0.84 9.46 -14.14
C ALA A 114 -0.44 8.38 -13.11
N SER A 115 -1.43 7.87 -12.38
CA SER A 115 -1.26 6.63 -11.61
C SER A 115 -1.18 5.44 -12.56
N GLN A 116 -0.27 4.50 -12.29
CA GLN A 116 -0.02 3.36 -13.16
C GLN A 116 -0.48 2.06 -12.51
N GLU A 117 -1.03 1.20 -13.35
CA GLU A 117 -1.56 -0.12 -12.98
C GLU A 117 -0.83 -1.23 -13.72
N SER A 118 -0.93 -2.44 -13.21
CA SER A 118 -0.38 -3.62 -13.85
C SER A 118 -1.36 -4.79 -13.77
N ASP A 119 -1.63 -5.40 -14.92
CA ASP A 119 -2.44 -6.63 -15.03
C ASP A 119 -1.83 -7.79 -14.23
N LEU A 120 -0.51 -7.80 -14.05
CA LEU A 120 0.20 -8.85 -13.32
C LEU A 120 -0.18 -8.85 -11.83
N ILE A 121 -0.29 -7.66 -11.23
CA ILE A 121 -0.65 -7.48 -9.82
C ILE A 121 -2.15 -7.20 -9.64
N GLN A 122 -2.89 -6.98 -10.73
CA GLN A 122 -4.32 -6.65 -10.74
C GLN A 122 -4.66 -5.46 -9.82
N SER A 123 -3.77 -4.48 -9.79
CA SER A 123 -3.84 -3.29 -8.94
C SER A 123 -2.92 -2.20 -9.48
N SER A 124 -3.05 -1.00 -8.95
CA SER A 124 -2.00 0.00 -9.13
C SER A 124 -0.75 -0.36 -8.34
N PHE A 125 0.40 0.14 -8.78
CA PHE A 125 1.66 -0.05 -8.07
C PHE A 125 1.62 0.59 -6.67
N PHE A 126 1.01 1.76 -6.53
CA PHE A 126 0.90 2.45 -5.25
C PHE A 126 0.03 1.70 -4.24
N THR A 127 -1.17 1.29 -4.62
CA THR A 127 -2.04 0.50 -3.74
C THR A 127 -1.41 -0.84 -3.36
N HIS A 128 -0.76 -1.52 -4.32
CA HIS A 128 -0.06 -2.77 -4.03
C HIS A 128 1.07 -2.55 -3.01
N ALA A 129 1.84 -1.47 -3.14
CA ALA A 129 2.87 -1.10 -2.19
C ALA A 129 2.30 -0.75 -0.81
N LEU A 130 1.20 0.03 -0.74
CA LEU A 130 0.52 0.33 0.52
C LEU A 130 0.08 -0.95 1.25
N ILE A 131 -0.59 -1.86 0.56
CA ILE A 131 -1.09 -3.11 1.15
C ILE A 131 0.08 -4.00 1.60
N THR A 132 1.12 -4.14 0.77
CA THR A 132 2.31 -4.92 1.11
C THR A 132 3.04 -4.31 2.30
N GLY A 133 3.16 -2.99 2.34
CA GLY A 133 3.74 -2.25 3.46
C GLY A 133 2.98 -2.45 4.76
N LEU A 134 1.65 -2.25 4.76
CA LEU A 134 0.78 -2.46 5.93
C LEU A 134 0.79 -3.89 6.46
N ARG A 135 1.09 -4.85 5.61
CA ARG A 135 1.28 -6.26 6.02
C ARG A 135 2.59 -6.51 6.76
N GLY A 136 3.49 -5.53 6.82
CA GLY A 136 4.75 -5.60 7.55
C GLY A 136 6.01 -5.37 6.71
N ALA A 137 5.90 -5.33 5.37
CA ALA A 137 7.08 -5.08 4.54
C ALA A 137 7.69 -3.68 4.76
N ALA A 138 6.91 -2.74 5.26
CA ALA A 138 7.34 -1.39 5.58
C ALA A 138 7.97 -1.26 6.99
N ASP A 139 7.85 -2.26 7.87
CA ASP A 139 8.46 -2.25 9.20
C ASP A 139 9.99 -2.22 9.11
N SER A 140 10.53 -1.03 9.00
CA SER A 140 11.97 -0.79 8.90
C SER A 140 12.66 -0.72 10.25
N SER A 141 11.91 -0.41 11.30
CA SER A 141 12.39 -0.36 12.68
C SER A 141 12.52 -1.75 13.33
N GLY A 142 11.74 -2.73 12.84
CA GLY A 142 11.71 -4.10 13.36
C GLY A 142 10.91 -4.25 14.65
N ASP A 143 10.02 -3.30 14.94
CA ASP A 143 9.21 -3.31 16.16
C ASP A 143 7.87 -4.05 16.01
N ASN A 144 7.62 -4.67 14.86
CA ASN A 144 6.39 -5.33 14.44
C ASN A 144 5.19 -4.38 14.29
N LYS A 145 5.44 -3.12 14.08
CA LYS A 145 4.43 -2.13 13.74
C LYS A 145 4.80 -1.45 12.45
N VAL A 146 3.81 -0.90 11.79
CA VAL A 146 4.02 -0.08 10.60
C VAL A 146 3.48 1.31 10.91
N SER A 147 4.36 2.25 11.03
CA SER A 147 4.03 3.65 11.20
C SER A 147 3.69 4.32 9.87
N LEU A 148 3.07 5.49 9.94
CA LEU A 148 2.74 6.29 8.75
C LEU A 148 3.99 6.66 7.95
N ASN A 149 5.07 7.05 8.62
CA ASN A 149 6.32 7.41 7.94
C ASN A 149 6.95 6.19 7.26
N GLU A 150 6.99 5.05 7.91
CA GLU A 150 7.50 3.80 7.32
C GLU A 150 6.67 3.40 6.10
N LEU A 151 5.34 3.43 6.23
CA LEU A 151 4.44 3.11 5.13
C LEU A 151 4.64 4.04 3.93
N TYR A 152 4.72 5.36 4.18
CA TYR A 152 4.94 6.32 3.12
C TYR A 152 6.27 6.08 2.39
N HIS A 153 7.38 5.96 3.14
CA HIS A 153 8.68 5.72 2.54
C HIS A 153 8.74 4.42 1.75
N TYR A 154 8.12 3.36 2.27
CA TYR A 154 8.02 2.10 1.56
C TYR A 154 7.21 2.24 0.27
N ALA A 155 6.00 2.79 0.34
CA ALA A 155 5.12 2.94 -0.81
C ALA A 155 5.73 3.87 -1.89
N PHE A 156 6.40 4.95 -1.47
CA PHE A 156 7.11 5.85 -2.37
C PHE A 156 8.22 5.11 -3.15
N ASN A 157 9.13 4.44 -2.42
CA ASN A 157 10.28 3.78 -3.02
C ASN A 157 9.86 2.61 -3.93
N GLU A 158 8.86 1.80 -3.50
CA GLU A 158 8.36 0.69 -4.31
C GLU A 158 7.65 1.19 -5.58
N THR A 159 6.78 2.20 -5.48
CA THR A 159 6.10 2.79 -6.65
C THR A 159 7.12 3.36 -7.63
N LEU A 160 8.10 4.12 -7.15
CA LEU A 160 9.17 4.67 -7.98
C LEU A 160 9.94 3.55 -8.70
N SER A 161 10.40 2.54 -7.96
CA SER A 161 11.19 1.42 -8.50
C SER A 161 10.43 0.58 -9.52
N GLN A 162 9.12 0.41 -9.35
CA GLN A 162 8.28 -0.37 -10.27
C GLN A 162 7.96 0.41 -11.55
N THR A 163 7.91 1.74 -11.49
CA THR A 163 7.53 2.59 -12.63
C THR A 163 8.72 3.23 -13.34
N GLU A 164 9.94 3.11 -12.80
CA GLU A 164 11.16 3.70 -13.37
C GLU A 164 11.41 3.31 -14.84
N GLN A 165 11.07 2.09 -15.23
CA GLN A 165 11.24 1.57 -16.59
C GLN A 165 9.95 1.63 -17.42
N SER A 166 8.92 2.28 -16.92
CA SER A 166 7.65 2.43 -17.62
C SER A 166 7.78 3.36 -18.81
N THR A 167 7.12 3.04 -19.90
CA THR A 167 7.03 3.91 -21.09
C THR A 167 6.21 5.17 -20.85
N ILE A 168 5.38 5.20 -19.80
CA ILE A 168 4.56 6.34 -19.40
C ILE A 168 5.39 7.34 -18.58
N GLY A 169 6.50 6.90 -18.01
CA GLY A 169 7.37 7.68 -17.13
C GLY A 169 7.31 7.18 -15.67
N THR A 170 8.17 7.73 -14.85
CA THR A 170 8.23 7.38 -13.43
C THR A 170 7.10 8.04 -12.66
N GLN A 171 6.45 7.30 -11.76
CA GLN A 171 5.37 7.80 -10.92
C GLN A 171 5.92 8.20 -9.55
N HIS A 172 5.63 9.43 -9.12
CA HIS A 172 6.11 9.99 -7.85
C HIS A 172 4.93 10.20 -6.89
N PRO A 173 4.72 9.29 -5.92
CA PRO A 173 3.76 9.53 -4.86
C PRO A 173 4.08 10.82 -4.11
N SER A 174 3.07 11.54 -3.68
CA SER A 174 3.22 12.77 -2.90
C SER A 174 2.45 12.71 -1.58
N PHE A 175 2.81 13.59 -0.64
CA PHE A 175 2.21 13.62 0.67
C PHE A 175 2.14 15.01 1.26
N ASP A 176 1.18 15.19 2.18
CA ASP A 176 1.12 16.31 3.11
C ASP A 176 0.76 15.76 4.49
N ILE A 177 1.70 15.81 5.41
CA ILE A 177 1.53 15.29 6.76
C ILE A 177 1.66 16.44 7.73
N THR A 178 0.56 16.77 8.40
CA THR A 178 0.51 17.77 9.47
C THR A 178 -0.08 17.11 10.70
N LEU A 179 0.78 16.49 11.49
CA LEU A 179 0.43 15.85 12.75
C LEU A 179 1.04 16.62 13.91
N VAL A 180 0.28 16.76 14.99
CA VAL A 180 0.70 17.39 16.23
C VAL A 180 0.61 16.34 17.34
N GLY A 181 1.66 16.21 18.13
CA GLY A 181 1.77 15.22 19.21
C GLY A 181 3.16 14.61 19.28
N SER A 182 3.34 13.64 20.15
CA SER A 182 4.59 12.89 20.29
C SER A 182 4.46 11.49 19.68
N GLY A 183 5.51 11.06 18.97
CA GLY A 183 5.59 9.75 18.32
C GLY A 183 5.05 9.75 16.90
N ASP A 184 5.13 8.59 16.25
CA ASP A 184 4.59 8.36 14.93
C ASP A 184 3.19 7.71 14.99
N LEU A 185 2.40 7.88 13.94
CA LEU A 185 1.09 7.26 13.84
C LEU A 185 1.26 5.80 13.41
N VAL A 186 0.92 4.85 14.28
CA VAL A 186 0.94 3.42 13.96
C VAL A 186 -0.33 3.07 13.18
N LEU A 187 -0.15 2.57 11.95
CA LEU A 187 -1.26 2.19 11.06
C LEU A 187 -1.57 0.69 11.12
N SER A 188 -0.58 -0.16 11.38
CA SER A 188 -0.80 -1.59 11.61
C SER A 188 0.16 -2.14 12.65
N ASP A 189 -0.32 -3.15 13.39
CA ASP A 189 0.46 -3.94 14.35
C ASP A 189 0.39 -5.40 13.94
N ILE A 190 1.50 -5.88 13.36
CA ILE A 190 1.60 -7.24 12.83
C ILE A 190 1.81 -8.29 13.91
N SER A 191 2.15 -7.88 15.14
CA SER A 191 2.28 -8.79 16.28
C SER A 191 0.95 -9.45 16.66
N THR A 192 -0.18 -8.79 16.32
CA THR A 192 -1.55 -9.28 16.57
C THR A 192 -2.16 -10.03 15.39
N ALA A 193 -1.38 -10.25 14.32
CA ALA A 193 -1.88 -10.88 13.11
C ALA A 193 -2.27 -12.34 13.32
N GLU A 194 -3.29 -12.79 12.57
CA GLU A 194 -3.77 -14.17 12.61
C GLU A 194 -2.66 -15.17 12.27
N SER A 195 -1.85 -14.89 11.27
CA SER A 195 -0.67 -15.69 10.94
C SER A 195 0.42 -14.83 10.30
N ILE A 196 1.67 -15.27 10.41
CA ILE A 196 2.84 -14.52 9.94
C ILE A 196 3.70 -15.41 9.04
N LEU A 197 4.01 -14.89 7.85
CA LEU A 197 5.05 -15.42 6.98
C LEU A 197 6.33 -14.63 7.17
N VAL A 198 7.40 -15.26 7.61
CA VAL A 198 8.69 -14.60 7.78
C VAL A 198 9.61 -14.93 6.61
N LEU A 199 9.97 -13.93 5.83
CA LEU A 199 11.04 -14.00 4.85
C LEU A 199 12.37 -13.78 5.57
N ASN A 200 13.15 -14.83 5.76
CA ASN A 200 14.36 -14.79 6.59
C ASN A 200 15.48 -13.91 5.99
N SER A 201 16.42 -13.54 6.83
CA SER A 201 17.56 -12.67 6.49
C SER A 201 18.49 -13.24 5.40
N ASP A 202 18.50 -14.55 5.19
CA ASP A 202 19.29 -15.22 4.16
C ASP A 202 18.66 -15.17 2.74
N LEU A 203 17.43 -14.64 2.62
CA LEU A 203 16.77 -14.48 1.34
C LEU A 203 17.14 -13.14 0.70
N GLN A 204 17.41 -13.19 -0.61
CA GLN A 204 17.72 -12.02 -1.43
C GLN A 204 17.13 -12.19 -2.82
N GLY A 205 16.55 -11.12 -3.39
CA GLY A 205 15.99 -11.11 -4.74
C GLY A 205 14.61 -10.49 -4.80
N LYS A 206 13.96 -10.62 -5.94
CA LYS A 206 12.57 -10.22 -6.14
C LYS A 206 11.67 -11.39 -5.74
N ILE A 207 10.83 -11.19 -4.74
CA ILE A 207 10.00 -12.23 -4.12
C ILE A 207 8.53 -11.94 -4.40
N TYR A 208 7.85 -12.93 -4.97
CA TYR A 208 6.42 -12.92 -5.24
C TYR A 208 5.72 -13.91 -4.33
N ILE A 209 4.70 -13.46 -3.63
CA ILE A 209 3.89 -14.29 -2.74
C ILE A 209 2.49 -14.38 -3.33
N ARG A 210 2.09 -15.59 -3.71
CA ARG A 210 0.79 -15.86 -4.32
C ARG A 210 -0.02 -16.79 -3.43
N ASN A 211 -1.27 -16.43 -3.18
CA ASN A 211 -2.22 -17.34 -2.55
C ASN A 211 -2.59 -18.45 -3.56
N GLU A 212 -2.37 -19.72 -3.21
CA GLU A 212 -2.61 -20.84 -4.13
C GLU A 212 -4.09 -21.11 -4.36
N ASP A 213 -4.94 -20.83 -3.37
CA ASP A 213 -6.37 -21.11 -3.46
C ASP A 213 -7.09 -20.13 -4.39
N SER A 214 -6.72 -18.84 -4.33
CA SER A 214 -7.30 -17.78 -5.17
C SER A 214 -6.49 -17.47 -6.43
N GLY A 215 -5.22 -17.87 -6.49
CA GLY A 215 -4.28 -17.51 -7.54
C GLY A 215 -3.81 -16.04 -7.49
N ILE A 216 -4.26 -15.25 -6.51
CA ILE A 216 -3.97 -13.81 -6.40
C ILE A 216 -2.54 -13.61 -5.91
N LEU A 217 -1.82 -12.69 -6.54
CA LEU A 217 -0.54 -12.17 -6.05
C LEU A 217 -0.82 -11.24 -4.87
N VAL A 218 -0.39 -11.63 -3.67
CA VAL A 218 -0.68 -10.90 -2.43
C VAL A 218 0.43 -9.94 -2.02
N SER A 219 1.67 -10.19 -2.48
CA SER A 219 2.80 -9.29 -2.24
C SER A 219 3.91 -9.50 -3.28
N GLU A 220 4.56 -8.42 -3.65
CA GLU A 220 5.79 -8.39 -4.43
C GLU A 220 6.80 -7.54 -3.63
N ILE A 221 7.97 -8.10 -3.35
CA ILE A 221 8.96 -7.50 -2.46
C ILE A 221 10.35 -7.63 -3.08
N LYS A 222 11.07 -6.52 -3.21
CA LYS A 222 12.50 -6.51 -3.53
C LYS A 222 13.28 -6.59 -2.23
N LYS A 223 13.76 -7.79 -1.89
CA LYS A 223 14.42 -8.07 -0.63
C LYS A 223 15.94 -8.13 -0.79
N SER A 224 16.64 -7.40 0.08
CA SER A 224 18.09 -7.56 0.30
C SER A 224 18.35 -8.56 1.42
N ALA A 225 19.51 -9.23 1.40
CA ALA A 225 19.96 -10.04 2.51
C ALA A 225 20.24 -9.18 3.75
N GLY A 226 20.21 -9.79 4.93
CA GLY A 226 20.54 -9.14 6.21
C GLY A 226 19.35 -9.03 7.15
N ASN A 227 18.23 -8.49 6.73
CA ASN A 227 17.05 -8.33 7.58
C ASN A 227 15.95 -9.35 7.25
N SER A 228 15.23 -9.81 8.26
CA SER A 228 14.02 -10.61 8.07
C SER A 228 12.81 -9.69 7.88
N ILE A 229 11.87 -10.12 7.04
CA ILE A 229 10.62 -9.38 6.81
C ILE A 229 9.46 -10.26 7.28
N PRO A 230 8.79 -9.92 8.38
CA PRO A 230 7.55 -10.56 8.78
C PRO A 230 6.37 -9.97 8.00
N LEU A 231 5.48 -10.84 7.51
CA LEU A 231 4.30 -10.45 6.75
C LEU A 231 3.06 -11.06 7.38
N ALA A 232 2.14 -10.21 7.81
CA ALA A 232 0.81 -10.59 8.26
C ALA A 232 -0.05 -11.02 7.06
N LEU A 233 -0.37 -12.29 6.98
CA LEU A 233 -1.19 -12.87 5.91
C LEU A 233 -2.29 -13.74 6.52
N PRO A 234 -3.47 -13.85 5.88
CA PRO A 234 -4.49 -14.82 6.30
C PRO A 234 -3.97 -16.24 6.30
N SER A 235 -4.61 -17.12 7.09
CA SER A 235 -4.35 -18.56 7.03
C SER A 235 -4.66 -19.09 5.63
N GLY A 236 -3.79 -19.98 5.10
CA GLY A 236 -3.93 -20.50 3.73
C GLY A 236 -2.66 -21.11 3.19
N ASN A 237 -2.70 -21.50 1.92
CA ASN A 237 -1.55 -22.05 1.20
C ASN A 237 -0.97 -20.95 0.28
N TYR A 238 0.34 -20.79 0.34
CA TYR A 238 1.04 -19.77 -0.41
C TYR A 238 2.21 -20.37 -1.18
N LYS A 239 2.31 -19.99 -2.44
CA LYS A 239 3.50 -20.19 -3.26
C LYS A 239 4.35 -18.94 -3.21
N VAL A 240 5.62 -19.11 -2.88
CA VAL A 240 6.60 -18.03 -2.83
C VAL A 240 7.63 -18.28 -3.91
N THR A 241 7.67 -17.40 -4.90
CA THR A 241 8.62 -17.43 -6.01
C THR A 241 9.67 -16.35 -5.79
N MET A 242 10.93 -16.72 -5.82
CA MET A 242 12.06 -15.80 -5.68
C MET A 242 12.90 -15.80 -6.95
N ILE A 243 13.12 -14.61 -7.50
CA ILE A 243 13.96 -14.42 -8.68
C ILE A 243 15.29 -13.81 -8.21
N GLN A 244 16.37 -14.52 -8.49
CA GLN A 244 17.75 -14.10 -8.23
C GLN A 244 18.54 -14.18 -9.54
N GLU A 245 19.07 -13.05 -10.01
CA GLU A 245 19.82 -12.99 -11.27
C GLU A 245 19.09 -13.73 -12.42
N ASN A 246 19.56 -14.94 -12.76
CA ASN A 246 19.00 -15.77 -13.83
C ASN A 246 18.32 -17.05 -13.30
N GLN A 247 17.99 -17.11 -12.02
CA GLN A 247 17.38 -18.29 -11.40
C GLN A 247 16.01 -17.96 -10.82
N THR A 248 15.05 -18.83 -11.09
CA THR A 248 13.75 -18.83 -10.44
C THR A 248 13.72 -19.95 -9.41
N LEU A 249 13.39 -19.59 -8.18
CA LEU A 249 13.35 -20.49 -7.04
C LEU A 249 11.94 -20.46 -6.45
N GLU A 250 11.40 -21.58 -6.03
CA GLU A 250 10.06 -21.67 -5.44
C GLU A 250 10.07 -22.40 -4.10
N ALA A 251 9.25 -21.93 -3.19
CA ALA A 251 8.94 -22.57 -1.93
C ALA A 251 7.45 -22.45 -1.62
N ASN A 252 6.90 -23.43 -0.89
CA ASN A 252 5.52 -23.37 -0.42
C ASN A 252 5.48 -23.07 1.07
N ALA A 253 4.49 -22.27 1.49
CA ALA A 253 4.22 -21.97 2.89
C ALA A 253 2.75 -22.23 3.20
N LYS A 254 2.49 -23.03 4.24
CA LYS A 254 1.15 -23.26 4.76
C LYS A 254 0.99 -22.50 6.07
N LEU A 255 0.21 -21.42 6.03
CA LEU A 255 -0.07 -20.58 7.19
C LEU A 255 -1.30 -21.12 7.93
N LYS A 256 -1.21 -21.10 9.25
CA LYS A 256 -2.30 -21.49 10.16
C LYS A 256 -2.47 -20.42 11.22
N SER A 257 -3.70 -20.21 11.66
CA SER A 257 -4.02 -19.26 12.73
C SER A 257 -3.16 -19.48 13.97
N GLY A 258 -2.67 -18.41 14.56
CA GLY A 258 -1.82 -18.40 15.74
C GLY A 258 -0.36 -18.88 15.48
N ARG A 259 0.07 -19.03 14.21
CA ARG A 259 1.41 -19.54 13.89
C ARG A 259 2.19 -18.67 12.93
N SER A 260 3.50 -18.65 13.14
CA SER A 260 4.46 -18.08 12.18
C SER A 260 5.15 -19.20 11.39
N VAL A 261 5.36 -18.96 10.09
CA VAL A 261 6.13 -19.84 9.20
C VAL A 261 7.32 -19.07 8.65
N SER A 262 8.52 -19.53 8.92
CA SER A 262 9.75 -18.93 8.40
C SER A 262 10.21 -19.66 7.13
N LEU A 263 10.44 -18.89 6.06
CA LEU A 263 11.10 -19.33 4.84
C LEU A 263 12.57 -18.92 4.88
N VAL A 264 13.44 -19.91 4.68
CA VAL A 264 14.89 -19.77 4.58
C VAL A 264 15.36 -20.28 3.23
N ALA A 265 16.52 -19.84 2.74
CA ALA A 265 17.03 -20.17 1.41
C ALA A 265 17.00 -21.67 1.08
N LYS A 266 17.34 -22.54 2.04
CA LYS A 266 17.32 -24.00 1.86
C LYS A 266 15.94 -24.62 1.57
N LYS A 267 14.84 -23.89 1.81
CA LYS A 267 13.48 -24.37 1.50
C LYS A 267 13.10 -24.12 0.04
N PHE A 268 13.83 -23.26 -0.65
CA PHE A 268 13.58 -22.94 -2.04
C PHE A 268 14.22 -23.98 -2.97
N LYS A 269 13.47 -24.37 -3.98
CA LYS A 269 13.92 -25.28 -5.03
C LYS A 269 13.98 -24.53 -6.34
N LYS A 270 15.02 -24.82 -7.14
CA LYS A 270 15.13 -24.27 -8.50
C LYS A 270 14.02 -24.83 -9.38
N VAL A 271 13.39 -23.94 -10.13
CA VAL A 271 12.37 -24.29 -11.13
C VAL A 271 12.93 -23.94 -12.51
N ASP A 272 12.89 -24.92 -13.43
CA ASP A 272 13.25 -24.66 -14.82
C ASP A 272 12.13 -23.82 -15.47
N THR A 273 12.46 -22.58 -15.84
CA THR A 273 11.52 -21.62 -16.44
C THR A 273 11.01 -22.02 -17.81
N THR A 274 11.44 -23.17 -18.35
CA THR A 274 10.98 -23.69 -19.64
C THR A 274 9.52 -24.17 -19.62
N ASP A 275 8.95 -24.46 -18.45
CA ASP A 275 7.59 -25.03 -18.33
C ASP A 275 6.53 -24.05 -17.78
N THR A 276 6.89 -22.84 -17.37
CA THR A 276 5.90 -21.84 -16.95
C THR A 276 5.31 -21.11 -18.18
N ARG A 277 4.35 -21.74 -18.84
CA ARG A 277 3.40 -21.04 -19.72
C ARG A 277 2.52 -20.15 -18.82
N THR A 278 2.93 -18.93 -18.60
CA THR A 278 2.04 -17.87 -18.08
C THR A 278 0.96 -17.63 -19.14
N ARG A 279 -0.28 -17.99 -18.85
CA ARG A 279 -1.43 -17.53 -19.64
C ARG A 279 -1.44 -16.00 -19.53
N GLY A 280 -1.05 -15.31 -20.61
CA GLY A 280 -1.10 -13.84 -20.73
C GLY A 280 0.26 -13.13 -20.89
N GLY A 281 1.38 -13.81 -21.01
CA GLY A 281 2.67 -13.18 -21.31
C GLY A 281 2.91 -12.99 -22.80
N THR A 282 3.28 -11.79 -23.22
CA THR A 282 3.72 -11.46 -24.58
C THR A 282 4.91 -12.33 -24.97
N PHE A 283 4.80 -12.99 -26.11
CA PHE A 283 5.83 -13.85 -26.69
C PHE A 283 7.03 -13.00 -27.12
N ILE A 284 8.17 -13.15 -26.45
CA ILE A 284 9.47 -12.63 -26.94
C ILE A 284 10.12 -13.76 -27.72
N PRO A 285 10.25 -13.68 -29.05
CA PRO A 285 10.88 -14.73 -29.85
C PRO A 285 12.38 -14.77 -29.54
N LYS A 286 12.91 -15.98 -29.21
CA LYS A 286 14.34 -16.22 -29.13
C LYS A 286 14.99 -15.93 -30.47
N LYS A 287 15.99 -15.05 -30.47
CA LYS A 287 16.91 -14.89 -31.63
C LYS A 287 17.57 -16.23 -31.91
N GLN A 288 17.35 -16.76 -33.11
CA GLN A 288 18.12 -17.91 -33.63
C GLN A 288 19.60 -17.51 -33.77
N PRO A 289 20.54 -18.39 -33.42
CA PRO A 289 21.94 -18.17 -33.74
C PRO A 289 22.13 -18.16 -35.28
N SER A 290 22.75 -17.09 -35.75
CA SER A 290 23.16 -16.99 -37.15
C SER A 290 24.16 -18.09 -37.45
N SER A 291 23.78 -19.04 -38.33
CA SER A 291 24.73 -19.92 -39.01
C SER A 291 25.64 -19.08 -39.90
N GLN A 292 26.91 -19.09 -39.55
CA GLN A 292 27.97 -18.65 -40.46
C GLN A 292 28.17 -19.72 -41.56
N GLU A 293 28.06 -19.32 -42.76
CA GLU A 293 28.88 -19.76 -43.89
C GLU A 293 29.54 -18.56 -44.55
#